data_72af377664da3119aa9330a3194b3d87
#
_entry.id   72af377664da3119aa9330a3194b3d87
#
_cell.length_a   1.000
_cell.length_b   1.000
_cell.length_c   1.000
_cell.angle_alpha   90.00
_cell.angle_beta   90.00
_cell.angle_gamma   90.00
#
_symmetry.space_group_name_H-M   'P 1'
#
loop_
_entity.id
_entity.type
_entity.pdbx_description
1 polymer ?
#
loop_
_entity_poly.entity_id
_entity_poly.type
_entity_poly.pdbx_seq_one_letter_code
_entity_poly.pdbx_strand_id
1 'polypeptide(L)'
;MAVGFTLLPGKSFSTAPQVKNGQTIKALDIKTNQAMMSSNTDSIVLGLGCFWGAEKRFEQMAGVIDVVSGYADGRGLEPAYQEIIKRKHRFNPNNYAEVIHVTFDRDSVSLETLLKRFFEMHDPTLVNRQGNDVGTQYRSTILFNSEQQQSISQIVKQRFQLLLNDAGYGEIATIIKPLDAFHPAEEYHQDYIAKNPNGYCPDHSTGVTFSNSENNKGAVTKLDNTALLQGKKIVIIDSEFCPYCDKFKQDVANDYKGSIPMVFREASQLHELKITSPTWATPTILFMNNGVEQFGIQGYVNATDFYKALGYFKLGESEAFNVAFAKGTDARFCKQYELFKNTGDGVFVDKLSGEPLFDTRYRFNSGTGWLSFTQAVEDSVIYKKDYSYGMQRVEVRAKTSDIHLGHVFNDGPNGKPRYCINATVLDFVPRSES
;
A
#
# COMPACT_ATOMS: atom_id res chain seq x y z
N MET A 1 20.11 -26.33 54.31
CA MET A 1 19.75 -25.00 53.87
C MET A 1 19.81 -24.95 52.37
N ALA A 2 18.65 -25.04 51.74
CA ALA A 2 18.53 -25.02 50.28
C ALA A 2 18.29 -23.55 49.83
N VAL A 3 19.17 -23.00 49.02
CA VAL A 3 18.99 -21.66 48.43
C VAL A 3 18.29 -21.83 47.10
N GLY A 4 17.02 -21.39 47.06
CA GLY A 4 16.22 -21.44 45.86
C GLY A 4 16.66 -20.30 44.91
N PHE A 5 16.98 -20.64 43.67
CA PHE A 5 17.13 -19.72 42.56
C PHE A 5 15.75 -19.45 41.96
N THR A 6 15.28 -18.23 42.14
CA THR A 6 14.09 -17.73 41.47
C THR A 6 14.47 -17.31 40.05
N LEU A 7 13.97 -18.03 39.05
CA LEU A 7 14.06 -17.64 37.64
C LEU A 7 13.10 -16.47 37.41
N LEU A 8 13.64 -15.32 37.02
CA LEU A 8 12.88 -14.21 36.51
C LEU A 8 12.36 -14.54 35.09
N PRO A 9 11.10 -14.16 34.74
CA PRO A 9 10.56 -14.44 33.43
C PRO A 9 11.28 -13.64 32.36
N GLY A 10 11.67 -14.32 31.30
CA GLY A 10 12.34 -13.77 30.14
C GLY A 10 11.49 -12.68 29.48
N LYS A 11 12.13 -11.56 29.16
CA LYS A 11 11.55 -10.50 28.33
C LYS A 11 11.31 -11.04 26.94
N SER A 12 10.04 -11.11 26.52
CA SER A 12 9.65 -11.36 25.14
C SER A 12 10.19 -10.25 24.25
N PHE A 13 10.98 -10.64 23.25
CA PHE A 13 11.51 -9.72 22.26
C PHE A 13 10.44 -9.32 21.24
N SER A 14 10.42 -8.05 20.92
CA SER A 14 9.53 -7.31 20.05
C SER A 14 9.62 -7.77 18.59
N THR A 15 8.50 -7.97 17.96
CA THR A 15 8.32 -8.35 16.56
C THR A 15 8.64 -7.22 15.56
N ALA A 16 8.87 -7.57 14.29
CA ALA A 16 9.32 -6.69 13.21
C ALA A 16 8.48 -5.41 13.00
N PRO A 17 9.10 -4.32 12.51
CA PRO A 17 8.40 -3.07 12.31
C PRO A 17 7.45 -3.13 11.10
N GLN A 18 6.21 -2.68 11.30
CA GLN A 18 5.27 -2.40 10.22
C GLN A 18 5.39 -0.94 9.78
N VAL A 19 5.21 -0.69 8.48
CA VAL A 19 5.25 0.64 7.89
C VAL A 19 3.84 1.10 7.52
N LYS A 20 3.43 2.23 8.01
CA LYS A 20 2.22 2.95 7.58
C LYS A 20 2.59 4.36 7.15
N ASN A 21 2.18 4.77 5.95
CA ASN A 21 2.22 6.15 5.44
C ASN A 21 3.55 6.89 5.69
N GLY A 22 4.68 6.28 5.30
CA GLY A 22 5.99 6.93 5.39
C GLY A 22 6.54 7.16 6.81
N GLN A 23 5.87 6.67 7.86
CA GLN A 23 6.37 6.68 9.24
C GLN A 23 6.77 5.28 9.66
N THR A 24 7.99 5.13 10.18
CA THR A 24 8.46 3.88 10.78
C THR A 24 7.69 3.61 12.06
N ILE A 25 6.78 2.66 12.06
CA ILE A 25 6.08 2.21 13.26
C ILE A 25 6.98 1.20 13.96
N LYS A 26 7.22 1.38 15.26
CA LYS A 26 7.85 0.36 16.11
C LYS A 26 7.04 -0.92 15.97
N ALA A 27 7.74 -2.06 15.89
CA ALA A 27 7.14 -3.37 15.76
C ALA A 27 5.91 -3.52 16.66
N LEU A 28 4.74 -3.62 16.03
CA LEU A 28 3.51 -4.00 16.70
C LEU A 28 3.46 -5.53 16.71
N ASP A 29 3.19 -6.09 17.85
CA ASP A 29 3.01 -7.51 18.05
C ASP A 29 1.95 -8.04 17.05
N ILE A 30 2.25 -9.09 16.30
CA ILE A 30 1.31 -9.69 15.32
C ILE A 30 0.00 -10.08 16.02
N LYS A 31 0.06 -10.44 17.29
CA LYS A 31 -1.14 -10.72 18.13
C LYS A 31 -1.97 -9.48 18.44
N THR A 32 -1.36 -8.29 18.51
CA THR A 32 -2.07 -7.02 18.77
C THR A 32 -2.79 -6.52 17.52
N ASN A 33 -2.29 -6.82 16.32
CA ASN A 33 -3.01 -6.53 15.08
C ASN A 33 -4.27 -7.41 14.91
N GLN A 34 -4.26 -8.66 15.38
CA GLN A 34 -5.48 -9.47 15.40
C GLN A 34 -6.52 -8.94 16.42
N ALA A 35 -6.09 -8.30 17.50
CA ALA A 35 -7.00 -7.70 18.49
C ALA A 35 -7.50 -6.29 18.09
N MET A 36 -6.78 -5.54 17.22
CA MET A 36 -7.27 -4.29 16.62
C MET A 36 -8.20 -4.52 15.41
N MET A 37 -8.29 -5.73 14.89
CA MET A 37 -9.24 -6.14 13.84
C MET A 37 -10.63 -6.50 14.40
N SER A 38 -10.99 -6.08 15.60
CA SER A 38 -12.26 -6.45 16.24
C SER A 38 -13.44 -5.50 15.96
N SER A 39 -13.40 -4.67 14.91
CA SER A 39 -14.59 -4.26 14.17
C SER A 39 -14.23 -4.24 12.69
N ASN A 40 -14.66 -5.26 11.99
CA ASN A 40 -14.48 -5.43 10.55
C ASN A 40 -15.36 -4.45 9.75
N THR A 41 -15.95 -3.47 10.43
CA THR A 41 -16.85 -2.49 9.85
C THR A 41 -16.10 -1.24 9.40
N ASP A 42 -16.51 -0.71 8.24
CA ASP A 42 -16.08 0.59 7.73
C ASP A 42 -17.30 1.38 7.25
N SER A 43 -17.14 2.67 6.99
CA SER A 43 -18.23 3.48 6.48
C SER A 43 -17.76 4.53 5.48
N ILE A 44 -18.65 4.92 4.57
CA ILE A 44 -18.44 5.97 3.58
C ILE A 44 -19.74 6.75 3.34
N VAL A 45 -19.63 8.03 2.96
CA VAL A 45 -20.80 8.85 2.65
C VAL A 45 -20.84 9.13 1.15
N LEU A 46 -22.02 8.86 0.53
CA LEU A 46 -22.22 8.86 -0.91
C LEU A 46 -23.44 9.71 -1.30
N GLY A 47 -23.27 10.64 -2.23
CA GLY A 47 -24.36 11.40 -2.84
C GLY A 47 -24.49 11.05 -4.31
N LEU A 48 -25.67 10.61 -4.74
CA LEU A 48 -25.94 10.17 -6.12
C LEU A 48 -27.36 10.58 -6.60
N GLY A 49 -27.79 11.76 -6.19
CA GLY A 49 -29.13 12.28 -6.45
C GLY A 49 -30.05 12.12 -5.24
N CYS A 50 -31.35 11.83 -5.48
CA CYS A 50 -32.30 11.57 -4.41
C CYS A 50 -31.88 10.41 -3.52
N PHE A 51 -31.75 10.64 -2.21
CA PHE A 51 -31.25 9.64 -1.25
C PHE A 51 -32.19 8.46 -1.02
N TRP A 52 -33.50 8.58 -1.27
CA TRP A 52 -34.46 7.47 -1.08
C TRP A 52 -34.15 6.24 -1.95
N GLY A 53 -33.83 6.49 -3.23
CA GLY A 53 -33.44 5.42 -4.15
C GLY A 53 -32.05 4.88 -3.88
N ALA A 54 -31.16 5.75 -3.43
CA ALA A 54 -29.79 5.39 -3.04
C ALA A 54 -29.80 4.46 -1.81
N GLU A 55 -30.49 4.84 -0.72
CA GLU A 55 -30.66 4.06 0.51
C GLU A 55 -31.14 2.65 0.18
N LYS A 56 -32.33 2.51 -0.44
CA LYS A 56 -32.90 1.20 -0.80
C LYS A 56 -31.94 0.31 -1.58
N ARG A 57 -31.19 0.84 -2.54
CA ARG A 57 -30.32 0.06 -3.42
C ARG A 57 -29.06 -0.41 -2.69
N PHE A 58 -28.51 0.41 -1.78
CA PHE A 58 -27.34 0.04 -1.00
C PHE A 58 -27.69 -0.94 0.14
N GLU A 59 -28.85 -0.80 0.79
CA GLU A 59 -29.35 -1.76 1.80
C GLU A 59 -29.47 -3.18 1.26
N GLN A 60 -29.78 -3.32 -0.03
CA GLN A 60 -29.92 -4.63 -0.68
C GLN A 60 -28.60 -5.30 -1.02
N MET A 61 -27.46 -4.61 -0.82
CA MET A 61 -26.14 -5.19 -1.12
C MET A 61 -25.66 -6.10 0.00
N ALA A 62 -25.27 -7.32 -0.37
CA ALA A 62 -24.66 -8.24 0.58
C ALA A 62 -23.41 -7.62 1.22
N GLY A 63 -23.30 -7.68 2.54
CA GLY A 63 -22.20 -7.10 3.30
C GLY A 63 -22.41 -5.65 3.73
N VAL A 64 -23.45 -4.96 3.26
CA VAL A 64 -23.89 -3.69 3.83
C VAL A 64 -24.64 -3.99 5.13
N ILE A 65 -24.27 -3.29 6.20
CA ILE A 65 -24.82 -3.49 7.55
C ILE A 65 -25.95 -2.51 7.81
N ASP A 66 -25.74 -1.24 7.39
CA ASP A 66 -26.66 -0.15 7.67
C ASP A 66 -26.50 0.97 6.62
N VAL A 67 -27.59 1.63 6.28
CA VAL A 67 -27.61 2.80 5.41
C VAL A 67 -28.51 3.85 6.01
N VAL A 68 -27.97 5.04 6.24
CA VAL A 68 -28.72 6.17 6.82
C VAL A 68 -28.78 7.30 5.81
N SER A 69 -29.98 7.73 5.41
CA SER A 69 -30.20 8.93 4.60
C SER A 69 -29.87 10.20 5.40
N GLY A 70 -29.21 11.17 4.76
CA GLY A 70 -28.81 12.39 5.46
C GLY A 70 -28.29 13.52 4.56
N TYR A 71 -27.66 14.48 5.20
CA TYR A 71 -27.14 15.69 4.59
C TYR A 71 -25.66 15.85 4.93
N ALA A 72 -24.85 16.17 3.91
CA ALA A 72 -23.42 16.45 4.11
C ALA A 72 -22.94 17.48 3.10
N ASP A 73 -21.68 17.92 3.27
CA ASP A 73 -21.00 18.78 2.30
C ASP A 73 -21.63 20.15 2.11
N GLY A 74 -22.30 20.68 3.14
CA GLY A 74 -22.88 22.03 3.15
C GLY A 74 -22.22 22.92 4.18
N ARG A 75 -22.48 24.25 4.08
CA ARG A 75 -21.97 25.25 5.05
C ARG A 75 -22.93 26.39 5.24
N GLY A 76 -23.09 26.85 6.50
CA GLY A 76 -23.82 28.07 6.84
C GLY A 76 -25.32 27.99 6.65
N LEU A 77 -25.88 26.79 6.47
CA LEU A 77 -27.29 26.49 6.40
C LEU A 77 -27.65 25.47 7.48
N GLU A 78 -28.93 25.41 7.83
CA GLU A 78 -29.43 24.31 8.65
C GLU A 78 -29.49 23.03 7.79
N PRO A 79 -28.94 21.91 8.24
CA PRO A 79 -28.99 20.63 7.52
C PRO A 79 -30.36 19.96 7.73
N ALA A 80 -31.40 20.54 7.14
CA ALA A 80 -32.79 20.09 7.21
C ALA A 80 -33.45 20.18 5.83
N TYR A 81 -34.32 19.21 5.53
CA TYR A 81 -34.98 19.12 4.21
C TYR A 81 -35.60 20.41 3.77
N GLN A 82 -36.42 21.00 4.65
CA GLN A 82 -37.15 22.23 4.35
C GLN A 82 -36.24 23.44 4.08
N GLU A 83 -34.98 23.42 4.50
CA GLU A 83 -34.02 24.46 4.18
C GLU A 83 -33.32 24.20 2.86
N ILE A 84 -32.80 22.99 2.65
CA ILE A 84 -31.97 22.67 1.49
C ILE A 84 -32.72 22.70 0.16
N ILE A 85 -34.04 22.44 0.18
CA ILE A 85 -34.90 22.46 -1.02
C ILE A 85 -35.38 23.86 -1.41
N LYS A 86 -35.14 24.89 -0.59
CA LYS A 86 -35.58 26.25 -0.90
C LYS A 86 -35.03 26.71 -2.24
N ARG A 87 -35.87 27.29 -3.09
CA ARG A 87 -35.50 27.74 -4.45
C ARG A 87 -34.24 28.63 -4.47
N LYS A 88 -34.03 29.45 -3.44
CA LYS A 88 -32.85 30.32 -3.29
C LYS A 88 -31.52 29.51 -3.13
N HIS A 89 -31.60 28.25 -2.69
CA HIS A 89 -30.43 27.38 -2.48
C HIS A 89 -30.20 26.41 -3.63
N ARG A 90 -31.04 26.35 -4.63
CA ARG A 90 -30.98 25.40 -5.73
C ARG A 90 -29.60 25.32 -6.42
N PHE A 91 -28.93 26.45 -6.54
CA PHE A 91 -27.60 26.55 -7.15
C PHE A 91 -26.55 27.15 -6.20
N ASN A 92 -26.87 27.19 -4.90
CA ASN A 92 -25.91 27.63 -3.89
C ASN A 92 -24.81 26.55 -3.69
N PRO A 93 -23.51 26.84 -3.94
CA PRO A 93 -22.45 25.89 -3.76
C PRO A 93 -22.23 25.44 -2.30
N ASN A 94 -22.77 26.22 -1.34
CA ASN A 94 -22.72 25.88 0.09
C ASN A 94 -23.97 25.11 0.57
N ASN A 95 -24.89 24.75 -0.33
CA ASN A 95 -26.01 23.91 0.03
C ASN A 95 -25.58 22.50 0.38
N TYR A 96 -26.27 21.87 1.31
CA TYR A 96 -26.02 20.44 1.63
C TYR A 96 -26.44 19.55 0.47
N ALA A 97 -25.67 18.46 0.26
CA ALA A 97 -26.07 17.36 -0.61
C ALA A 97 -26.96 16.39 0.16
N GLU A 98 -27.94 15.81 -0.54
CA GLU A 98 -28.60 14.59 -0.13
C GLU A 98 -27.61 13.44 -0.29
N VAL A 99 -27.34 12.72 0.78
CA VAL A 99 -26.35 11.66 0.82
C VAL A 99 -26.85 10.47 1.64
N ILE A 100 -26.22 9.34 1.46
CA ILE A 100 -26.37 8.17 2.31
C ILE A 100 -25.05 7.89 3.05
N HIS A 101 -25.14 7.55 4.34
CA HIS A 101 -24.01 7.01 5.12
C HIS A 101 -24.12 5.50 5.11
N VAL A 102 -23.17 4.84 4.45
CA VAL A 102 -23.16 3.39 4.27
C VAL A 102 -22.15 2.78 5.23
N THR A 103 -22.62 1.92 6.12
CA THR A 103 -21.80 1.09 7.02
C THR A 103 -21.74 -0.34 6.47
N PHE A 104 -20.56 -0.92 6.35
CA PHE A 104 -20.38 -2.22 5.71
C PHE A 104 -19.33 -3.08 6.41
N ASP A 105 -19.47 -4.40 6.27
CA ASP A 105 -18.52 -5.40 6.71
C ASP A 105 -17.45 -5.61 5.64
N ARG A 106 -16.20 -5.29 5.95
CA ARG A 106 -15.05 -5.40 5.04
C ARG A 106 -14.74 -6.83 4.58
N ASP A 107 -15.12 -7.83 5.37
CA ASP A 107 -14.90 -9.23 4.99
C ASP A 107 -15.95 -9.71 3.99
N SER A 108 -17.12 -9.10 4.00
CA SER A 108 -18.25 -9.48 3.16
C SER A 108 -18.32 -8.66 1.86
N VAL A 109 -17.98 -7.37 1.90
CA VAL A 109 -17.98 -6.49 0.72
C VAL A 109 -16.84 -5.47 0.76
N SER A 110 -16.16 -5.30 -0.37
CA SER A 110 -15.09 -4.30 -0.49
C SER A 110 -15.64 -2.90 -0.76
N LEU A 111 -14.91 -1.86 -0.33
CA LEU A 111 -15.21 -0.48 -0.70
C LEU A 111 -15.21 -0.30 -2.22
N GLU A 112 -14.30 -0.95 -2.94
CA GLU A 112 -14.27 -0.92 -4.41
C GLU A 112 -15.59 -1.40 -5.01
N THR A 113 -16.17 -2.50 -4.49
CA THR A 113 -17.46 -3.02 -4.94
C THR A 113 -18.59 -2.03 -4.69
N LEU A 114 -18.62 -1.38 -3.52
CA LEU A 114 -19.62 -0.33 -3.22
C LEU A 114 -19.48 0.86 -4.17
N LEU A 115 -18.27 1.30 -4.46
CA LEU A 115 -18.01 2.44 -5.35
C LEU A 115 -18.27 2.10 -6.83
N LYS A 116 -17.99 0.88 -7.27
CA LYS A 116 -18.43 0.41 -8.60
C LYS A 116 -19.94 0.54 -8.73
N ARG A 117 -20.66 0.05 -7.73
CA ARG A 117 -22.12 0.14 -7.71
C ARG A 117 -22.63 1.58 -7.65
N PHE A 118 -21.96 2.45 -6.88
CA PHE A 118 -22.23 3.88 -6.83
C PHE A 118 -22.22 4.51 -8.24
N PHE A 119 -21.16 4.29 -9.02
CA PHE A 119 -21.03 4.84 -10.37
C PHE A 119 -22.04 4.24 -11.37
N GLU A 120 -22.42 2.98 -11.20
CA GLU A 120 -23.38 2.31 -12.06
C GLU A 120 -24.84 2.73 -11.81
N MET A 121 -25.15 3.30 -10.64
CA MET A 121 -26.53 3.60 -10.22
C MET A 121 -27.04 4.98 -10.64
N HIS A 122 -26.18 5.86 -11.17
CA HIS A 122 -26.56 7.23 -11.54
C HIS A 122 -25.73 7.72 -12.74
N ASP A 123 -26.04 8.90 -13.24
CA ASP A 123 -25.19 9.56 -14.25
C ASP A 123 -24.17 10.48 -13.56
N PRO A 124 -22.92 10.05 -13.39
CA PRO A 124 -21.92 10.83 -12.68
C PRO A 124 -21.35 12.00 -13.51
N THR A 125 -21.74 12.14 -14.78
CA THR A 125 -21.32 13.27 -15.64
C THR A 125 -22.16 14.53 -15.43
N LEU A 126 -23.32 14.40 -14.78
CA LEU A 126 -24.23 15.50 -14.57
C LEU A 126 -23.81 16.38 -13.37
N VAL A 127 -23.70 17.67 -13.61
CA VAL A 127 -23.36 18.65 -12.57
C VAL A 127 -24.63 19.11 -11.86
N ASN A 128 -24.68 18.96 -10.53
CA ASN A 128 -25.77 19.43 -9.67
C ASN A 128 -27.18 18.98 -10.12
N ARG A 129 -27.26 17.76 -10.63
CA ARG A 129 -28.55 17.16 -11.01
C ARG A 129 -28.47 15.67 -11.21
N GLN A 130 -29.63 15.00 -11.10
CA GLN A 130 -29.83 13.63 -11.60
C GLN A 130 -31.20 13.55 -12.27
N GLY A 131 -31.21 13.27 -13.57
CA GLY A 131 -32.44 13.27 -14.35
C GLY A 131 -33.22 14.59 -14.22
N ASN A 132 -34.44 14.53 -13.70
CA ASN A 132 -35.31 15.69 -13.47
C ASN A 132 -35.03 16.41 -12.14
N ASP A 133 -34.29 15.82 -11.25
CA ASP A 133 -33.91 16.38 -9.96
C ASP A 133 -32.75 17.37 -10.16
N VAL A 134 -33.06 18.67 -10.12
CA VAL A 134 -32.12 19.75 -10.44
C VAL A 134 -31.84 20.60 -9.21
N GLY A 135 -30.60 20.65 -8.78
CA GLY A 135 -30.11 21.44 -7.66
C GLY A 135 -28.82 20.88 -7.07
N THR A 136 -28.08 21.72 -6.35
CA THR A 136 -26.82 21.35 -5.72
C THR A 136 -26.98 20.24 -4.69
N GLN A 137 -28.18 20.05 -4.12
CA GLN A 137 -28.45 18.92 -3.23
C GLN A 137 -28.38 17.55 -3.92
N TYR A 138 -28.53 17.50 -5.24
CA TYR A 138 -28.48 16.25 -6.01
C TYR A 138 -27.13 15.98 -6.71
N ARG A 139 -26.07 16.69 -6.26
CA ARG A 139 -24.73 16.50 -6.84
C ARG A 139 -24.16 15.12 -6.53
N SER A 140 -23.43 14.57 -7.50
CA SER A 140 -22.64 13.36 -7.30
C SER A 140 -21.43 13.66 -6.41
N THR A 141 -21.29 12.94 -5.28
CA THR A 141 -20.17 13.16 -4.34
C THR A 141 -19.83 11.91 -3.56
N ILE A 142 -18.52 11.73 -3.29
CA ILE A 142 -17.95 10.72 -2.42
C ILE A 142 -17.22 11.46 -1.31
N LEU A 143 -17.63 11.24 -0.05
CA LEU A 143 -17.03 11.87 1.12
C LEU A 143 -16.31 10.79 1.95
N PHE A 144 -15.00 10.89 2.00
CA PHE A 144 -14.14 9.86 2.58
C PHE A 144 -13.66 10.20 3.99
N ASN A 145 -13.37 9.15 4.79
CA ASN A 145 -12.85 9.26 6.15
C ASN A 145 -11.34 8.96 6.26
N SER A 146 -10.71 8.48 5.18
CA SER A 146 -9.29 8.12 5.18
C SER A 146 -8.65 8.33 3.79
N GLU A 147 -7.34 8.53 3.76
CA GLU A 147 -6.57 8.61 2.51
C GLU A 147 -6.72 7.34 1.66
N GLN A 148 -6.92 6.20 2.28
CA GLN A 148 -7.18 4.94 1.61
C GLN A 148 -8.50 4.96 0.86
N GLN A 149 -9.59 5.43 1.50
CA GLN A 149 -10.89 5.59 0.84
C GLN A 149 -10.80 6.59 -0.31
N GLN A 150 -10.03 7.68 -0.14
CA GLN A 150 -9.75 8.64 -1.21
C GLN A 150 -9.11 7.97 -2.43
N SER A 151 -8.06 7.19 -2.20
CA SER A 151 -7.32 6.50 -3.27
C SER A 151 -8.21 5.54 -4.05
N ILE A 152 -8.96 4.69 -3.33
CA ILE A 152 -9.89 3.74 -3.96
C ILE A 152 -10.96 4.49 -4.76
N SER A 153 -11.51 5.57 -4.22
CA SER A 153 -12.52 6.39 -4.90
C SER A 153 -12.00 6.98 -6.20
N GLN A 154 -10.77 7.47 -6.19
CA GLN A 154 -10.13 8.03 -7.39
C GLN A 154 -9.87 6.94 -8.46
N ILE A 155 -9.40 5.77 -8.06
CA ILE A 155 -9.15 4.64 -8.96
C ILE A 155 -10.45 4.19 -9.62
N VAL A 156 -11.51 3.97 -8.83
CA VAL A 156 -12.81 3.53 -9.37
C VAL A 156 -13.40 4.59 -10.29
N LYS A 157 -13.31 5.88 -9.92
CA LYS A 157 -13.72 7.00 -10.79
C LYS A 157 -12.98 6.97 -12.14
N GLN A 158 -11.67 6.83 -12.13
CA GLN A 158 -10.87 6.79 -13.36
C GLN A 158 -11.24 5.60 -14.26
N ARG A 159 -11.42 4.41 -13.66
CA ARG A 159 -11.86 3.23 -14.40
C ARG A 159 -13.23 3.41 -15.04
N PHE A 160 -14.18 3.98 -14.29
CA PHE A 160 -15.52 4.24 -14.83
C PHE A 160 -15.51 5.33 -15.90
N GLN A 161 -14.63 6.34 -15.79
CA GLN A 161 -14.44 7.35 -16.83
C GLN A 161 -14.06 6.73 -18.19
N LEU A 162 -13.20 5.73 -18.21
CA LEU A 162 -12.85 5.07 -19.46
C LEU A 162 -14.04 4.36 -20.09
N LEU A 163 -14.85 3.67 -19.28
CA LEU A 163 -16.06 3.01 -19.76
C LEU A 163 -17.08 4.01 -20.30
N LEU A 164 -17.21 5.16 -19.64
CA LEU A 164 -18.06 6.26 -20.10
C LEU A 164 -17.55 6.87 -21.41
N ASN A 165 -16.24 7.06 -21.56
CA ASN A 165 -15.64 7.56 -22.79
C ASN A 165 -15.91 6.61 -23.96
N ASP A 166 -15.75 5.29 -23.75
CA ASP A 166 -16.06 4.27 -24.76
C ASP A 166 -17.54 4.24 -25.13
N ALA A 167 -18.40 4.60 -24.18
CA ALA A 167 -19.84 4.71 -24.39
C ALA A 167 -20.31 6.10 -24.91
N GLY A 168 -19.39 7.04 -25.13
CA GLY A 168 -19.67 8.37 -25.65
C GLY A 168 -20.20 9.38 -24.63
N TYR A 169 -20.04 9.13 -23.33
CA TYR A 169 -20.38 10.07 -22.27
C TYR A 169 -19.26 11.08 -22.01
N GLY A 170 -19.59 12.18 -21.29
CA GLY A 170 -18.64 13.21 -20.89
C GLY A 170 -17.82 12.87 -19.64
N GLU A 171 -17.11 13.88 -19.16
CA GLU A 171 -16.28 13.78 -17.96
C GLU A 171 -17.11 13.58 -16.68
N ILE A 172 -16.63 12.74 -15.77
CA ILE A 172 -17.25 12.50 -14.46
C ILE A 172 -17.15 13.76 -13.58
N ALA A 173 -18.29 14.33 -13.21
CA ALA A 173 -18.43 15.49 -12.35
C ALA A 173 -18.40 15.15 -10.85
N THR A 174 -18.38 13.87 -10.46
CA THR A 174 -18.37 13.44 -9.06
C THR A 174 -17.25 14.09 -8.27
N ILE A 175 -17.59 14.75 -7.16
CA ILE A 175 -16.67 15.39 -6.22
C ILE A 175 -16.18 14.33 -5.23
N ILE A 176 -14.85 14.22 -5.02
CA ILE A 176 -14.24 13.34 -4.03
C ILE A 176 -13.50 14.22 -3.03
N LYS A 177 -13.93 14.23 -1.77
CA LYS A 177 -13.32 15.07 -0.72
C LYS A 177 -13.49 14.46 0.68
N PRO A 178 -12.73 14.95 1.70
CA PRO A 178 -12.92 14.50 3.06
C PRO A 178 -14.34 14.75 3.56
N LEU A 179 -14.88 13.85 4.38
CA LEU A 179 -16.11 14.08 5.14
C LEU A 179 -15.81 15.07 6.26
N ASP A 180 -16.51 16.18 6.31
CA ASP A 180 -16.46 17.16 7.40
C ASP A 180 -17.49 16.78 8.49
N ALA A 181 -18.77 16.71 8.11
CA ALA A 181 -19.84 16.27 8.99
C ALA A 181 -20.95 15.58 8.20
N PHE A 182 -21.60 14.60 8.85
CA PHE A 182 -22.83 13.96 8.37
C PHE A 182 -23.96 14.27 9.34
N HIS A 183 -25.10 14.66 8.81
CA HIS A 183 -26.32 14.99 9.55
C HIS A 183 -27.44 14.05 9.10
N PRO A 184 -27.91 13.11 9.96
CA PRO A 184 -29.03 12.24 9.61
C PRO A 184 -30.25 13.07 9.19
N ALA A 185 -30.92 12.63 8.12
CA ALA A 185 -32.19 13.24 7.71
C ALA A 185 -33.29 12.86 8.70
N GLU A 186 -34.38 13.58 8.60
CA GLU A 186 -35.58 13.41 9.43
C GLU A 186 -36.14 11.97 9.28
N GLU A 187 -36.71 11.43 10.33
CA GLU A 187 -37.19 10.03 10.44
C GLU A 187 -38.11 9.61 9.29
N TYR A 188 -38.93 10.55 8.75
CA TYR A 188 -39.81 10.26 7.63
C TYR A 188 -39.09 10.06 6.29
N HIS A 189 -37.79 10.35 6.21
CA HIS A 189 -36.96 10.09 5.05
C HIS A 189 -36.25 8.72 5.12
N GLN A 190 -36.03 8.18 6.33
CA GLN A 190 -35.39 6.88 6.50
C GLN A 190 -36.31 5.77 5.99
N ASP A 191 -35.76 4.79 5.28
CA ASP A 191 -36.51 3.67 4.66
C ASP A 191 -37.70 4.12 3.79
N TYR A 192 -37.58 5.29 3.17
CA TYR A 192 -38.76 5.94 2.53
C TYR A 192 -39.42 5.03 1.50
N ILE A 193 -38.64 4.35 0.63
CA ILE A 193 -39.20 3.48 -0.40
C ILE A 193 -39.74 2.16 0.20
N ALA A 194 -39.19 1.65 1.30
CA ALA A 194 -39.76 0.52 1.99
C ALA A 194 -41.09 0.85 2.63
N LYS A 195 -41.21 2.03 3.23
CA LYS A 195 -42.46 2.58 3.80
C LYS A 195 -43.47 3.03 2.72
N ASN A 196 -43.01 3.40 1.53
CA ASN A 196 -43.77 3.89 0.40
C ASN A 196 -43.44 3.18 -0.91
N PRO A 197 -43.90 1.93 -1.15
CA PRO A 197 -43.48 1.11 -2.29
C PRO A 197 -43.70 1.71 -3.68
N ASN A 198 -44.65 2.64 -3.80
CA ASN A 198 -44.95 3.40 -5.02
C ASN A 198 -44.28 4.81 -5.02
N GLY A 199 -43.36 5.06 -4.10
CA GLY A 199 -42.65 6.32 -3.98
C GLY A 199 -41.74 6.59 -5.19
N TYR A 200 -41.35 7.85 -5.35
CA TYR A 200 -40.47 8.29 -6.41
C TYR A 200 -39.06 7.62 -6.27
N CYS A 201 -38.71 6.81 -7.25
CA CYS A 201 -37.41 6.11 -7.28
C CYS A 201 -37.02 5.88 -8.76
N PRO A 202 -36.70 6.95 -9.50
CA PRO A 202 -36.30 6.80 -10.90
C PRO A 202 -34.91 6.16 -11.04
N ASP A 203 -34.70 5.48 -12.15
CA ASP A 203 -33.36 5.05 -12.57
C ASP A 203 -32.73 6.17 -13.38
N HIS A 204 -31.57 6.65 -12.92
CA HIS A 204 -30.80 7.69 -13.59
C HIS A 204 -29.43 7.16 -14.07
N SER A 205 -29.26 5.83 -14.10
CA SER A 205 -28.02 5.20 -14.56
C SER A 205 -27.73 5.51 -16.03
N THR A 206 -26.45 5.51 -16.38
CA THR A 206 -26.00 5.60 -17.77
C THR A 206 -26.20 4.28 -18.55
N GLY A 207 -26.51 3.18 -17.85
CA GLY A 207 -26.49 1.82 -18.41
C GLY A 207 -25.08 1.24 -18.61
N VAL A 208 -24.03 2.05 -18.37
CA VAL A 208 -22.64 1.58 -18.40
C VAL A 208 -22.35 0.83 -17.10
N THR A 209 -21.71 -0.33 -17.21
CA THR A 209 -21.35 -1.17 -16.06
C THR A 209 -19.93 -1.68 -16.17
N PHE A 210 -19.28 -1.94 -15.05
CA PHE A 210 -17.94 -2.56 -15.01
C PHE A 210 -17.95 -3.97 -15.63
N SER A 211 -19.07 -4.70 -15.55
CA SER A 211 -19.21 -6.03 -16.14
C SER A 211 -19.18 -6.02 -17.68
N ASN A 212 -19.52 -4.89 -18.31
CA ASN A 212 -19.40 -4.77 -19.78
C ASN A 212 -17.93 -4.78 -20.24
N SER A 213 -17.00 -4.33 -19.40
CA SER A 213 -15.56 -4.40 -19.68
C SER A 213 -14.98 -5.80 -19.42
N GLU A 214 -15.56 -6.54 -18.49
CA GLU A 214 -15.14 -7.91 -18.17
C GLU A 214 -15.56 -8.89 -19.29
N ASN A 215 -16.67 -8.64 -19.96
CA ASN A 215 -17.13 -9.43 -21.11
C ASN A 215 -16.36 -9.14 -22.41
N ASN A 216 -15.71 -7.97 -22.55
CA ASN A 216 -14.87 -7.62 -23.70
C ASN A 216 -13.37 -7.99 -23.50
N LYS A 217 -12.92 -8.21 -22.27
CA LYS A 217 -11.67 -8.89 -22.03
C LYS A 217 -11.94 -10.38 -22.22
N GLY A 218 -11.61 -10.89 -23.40
CA GLY A 218 -11.63 -12.33 -23.67
C GLY A 218 -11.09 -13.11 -22.48
N ALA A 219 -11.62 -14.31 -22.25
CA ALA A 219 -11.40 -15.21 -21.13
C ALA A 219 -10.19 -14.82 -20.28
N VAL A 220 -10.40 -14.45 -19.01
CA VAL A 220 -9.30 -14.20 -18.07
C VAL A 220 -8.33 -15.37 -18.23
N THR A 221 -7.22 -15.13 -18.89
CA THR A 221 -6.20 -16.16 -19.06
C THR A 221 -5.78 -16.48 -17.65
N LYS A 222 -6.17 -17.65 -17.15
CA LYS A 222 -5.81 -18.11 -15.81
C LYS A 222 -4.29 -18.13 -15.78
N LEU A 223 -3.69 -17.09 -15.22
CA LEU A 223 -2.24 -16.99 -15.13
C LEU A 223 -1.74 -18.16 -14.30
N ASP A 224 -0.69 -18.80 -14.79
CA ASP A 224 -0.04 -19.88 -14.07
C ASP A 224 0.67 -19.31 -12.83
N ASN A 225 0.19 -19.68 -11.66
CA ASN A 225 0.78 -19.32 -10.38
C ASN A 225 1.70 -20.42 -9.83
N THR A 226 1.94 -21.51 -10.55
CA THR A 226 2.78 -22.64 -10.09
C THR A 226 4.16 -22.17 -9.59
N ALA A 227 4.76 -21.20 -10.29
CA ALA A 227 6.03 -20.62 -9.88
C ALA A 227 5.96 -19.85 -8.55
N LEU A 228 4.77 -19.37 -8.15
CA LEU A 228 4.54 -18.64 -6.90
C LEU A 228 4.34 -19.57 -5.71
N LEU A 229 4.04 -20.86 -5.98
CA LEU A 229 3.88 -21.88 -4.94
C LEU A 229 5.21 -22.42 -4.41
N GLN A 230 6.35 -21.96 -4.94
CA GLN A 230 7.67 -22.45 -4.56
C GLN A 230 8.61 -21.32 -4.12
N GLY A 231 9.23 -21.50 -2.95
CA GLY A 231 10.23 -20.59 -2.39
C GLY A 231 9.67 -19.22 -2.01
N LYS A 232 10.57 -18.29 -1.74
CA LYS A 232 10.22 -16.90 -1.39
C LYS A 232 9.90 -16.09 -2.65
N LYS A 233 8.82 -15.31 -2.62
CA LYS A 233 8.38 -14.39 -3.67
C LYS A 233 7.87 -13.09 -3.07
N ILE A 234 7.96 -12.02 -3.83
CA ILE A 234 7.26 -10.76 -3.57
C ILE A 234 6.14 -10.67 -4.61
N VAL A 235 4.90 -10.65 -4.15
CA VAL A 235 3.73 -10.48 -5.04
C VAL A 235 3.14 -9.11 -4.79
N ILE A 236 3.10 -8.29 -5.83
CA ILE A 236 2.52 -6.96 -5.79
C ILE A 236 1.12 -7.06 -6.37
N ILE A 237 0.11 -6.79 -5.54
CA ILE A 237 -1.25 -6.61 -6.04
C ILE A 237 -1.32 -5.24 -6.68
N ASP A 238 -1.51 -5.25 -7.98
CA ASP A 238 -1.56 -4.07 -8.85
C ASP A 238 -2.95 -3.92 -9.45
N SER A 239 -3.24 -2.76 -9.97
CA SER A 239 -4.45 -2.53 -10.76
C SER A 239 -4.19 -1.52 -11.86
N GLU A 240 -4.92 -1.61 -12.95
CA GLU A 240 -4.91 -0.57 -13.98
C GLU A 240 -5.24 0.81 -13.37
N PHE A 241 -4.55 1.86 -13.84
CA PHE A 241 -4.76 3.25 -13.42
C PHE A 241 -4.55 3.51 -11.92
N CYS A 242 -3.59 2.83 -11.30
CA CYS A 242 -3.22 3.00 -9.91
C CYS A 242 -1.98 3.94 -9.80
N PRO A 243 -2.14 5.25 -9.52
CA PRO A 243 -1.01 6.17 -9.43
C PRO A 243 0.02 5.77 -8.37
N TYR A 244 -0.42 5.15 -7.28
CA TYR A 244 0.46 4.66 -6.22
C TYR A 244 1.21 3.39 -6.63
N CYS A 245 0.61 2.57 -7.51
CA CYS A 245 1.32 1.43 -8.11
C CYS A 245 2.39 1.90 -9.07
N ASP A 246 2.08 2.90 -9.91
CA ASP A 246 3.05 3.50 -10.82
C ASP A 246 4.19 4.16 -10.06
N LYS A 247 3.87 4.87 -8.98
CA LYS A 247 4.87 5.44 -8.09
C LYS A 247 5.75 4.37 -7.44
N PHE A 248 5.18 3.26 -6.97
CA PHE A 248 5.95 2.14 -6.44
C PHE A 248 6.85 1.50 -7.50
N LYS A 249 6.36 1.36 -8.73
CA LYS A 249 7.18 0.87 -9.86
C LYS A 249 8.37 1.78 -10.11
N GLN A 250 8.15 3.10 -10.15
CA GLN A 250 9.22 4.08 -10.37
C GLN A 250 10.24 4.12 -9.23
N ASP A 251 9.77 4.15 -7.98
CA ASP A 251 10.63 4.37 -6.81
C ASP A 251 11.33 3.09 -6.33
N VAL A 252 10.82 1.90 -6.70
CA VAL A 252 11.28 0.62 -6.13
C VAL A 252 11.44 -0.47 -7.19
N ALA A 253 10.35 -0.80 -7.92
CA ALA A 253 10.32 -2.05 -8.66
C ALA A 253 11.20 -2.03 -9.92
N ASN A 254 11.32 -0.90 -10.61
CA ASN A 254 12.10 -0.78 -11.84
C ASN A 254 13.60 -1.00 -11.60
N ASP A 255 14.11 -0.60 -10.42
CA ASP A 255 15.51 -0.74 -10.05
C ASP A 255 15.79 -1.98 -9.20
N TYR A 256 14.77 -2.79 -8.92
CA TYR A 256 14.91 -3.98 -8.11
C TYR A 256 15.58 -5.12 -8.90
N LYS A 257 16.75 -5.58 -8.45
CA LYS A 257 17.52 -6.69 -9.01
C LYS A 257 17.80 -7.79 -7.97
N GLY A 258 17.05 -7.76 -6.86
CA GLY A 258 17.24 -8.69 -5.75
C GLY A 258 16.94 -10.15 -6.12
N SER A 259 17.50 -11.07 -5.33
CA SER A 259 17.40 -12.52 -5.59
C SER A 259 16.02 -13.12 -5.32
N ILE A 260 15.12 -12.42 -4.63
CA ILE A 260 13.74 -12.88 -4.43
C ILE A 260 12.88 -12.33 -5.59
N PRO A 261 12.31 -13.18 -6.44
CA PRO A 261 11.52 -12.71 -7.58
C PRO A 261 10.35 -11.84 -7.13
N MET A 262 10.16 -10.69 -7.82
CA MET A 262 9.02 -9.79 -7.67
C MET A 262 8.10 -9.97 -8.87
N VAL A 263 6.81 -10.16 -8.61
CA VAL A 263 5.79 -10.32 -9.66
C VAL A 263 4.58 -9.47 -9.37
N PHE A 264 3.94 -9.00 -10.41
CA PHE A 264 2.71 -8.21 -10.35
C PHE A 264 1.51 -9.09 -10.69
N ARG A 265 0.42 -8.91 -9.94
CA ARG A 265 -0.86 -9.62 -10.14
C ARG A 265 -2.02 -8.69 -9.83
N GLU A 266 -3.11 -8.86 -10.55
CA GLU A 266 -4.39 -8.31 -10.12
C GLU A 266 -5.00 -9.17 -9.01
N ALA A 267 -5.89 -8.61 -8.20
CA ALA A 267 -6.56 -9.34 -7.13
C ALA A 267 -7.30 -10.60 -7.64
N SER A 268 -7.87 -10.54 -8.84
CA SER A 268 -8.54 -11.66 -9.52
C SER A 268 -7.60 -12.82 -9.92
N GLN A 269 -6.29 -12.59 -9.95
CA GLN A 269 -5.28 -13.52 -10.42
C GLN A 269 -4.56 -14.28 -9.30
N LEU A 270 -5.01 -14.13 -8.05
CA LEU A 270 -4.33 -14.66 -6.85
C LEU A 270 -4.77 -16.08 -6.46
N HIS A 271 -5.51 -16.78 -7.32
CA HIS A 271 -5.97 -18.15 -7.08
C HIS A 271 -4.80 -19.08 -6.71
N GLU A 272 -5.06 -20.08 -5.87
CA GLU A 272 -4.10 -21.03 -5.31
C GLU A 272 -3.13 -20.46 -4.27
N LEU A 273 -3.08 -19.14 -4.07
CA LEU A 273 -2.27 -18.52 -3.02
C LEU A 273 -3.07 -18.39 -1.73
N LYS A 274 -2.39 -18.62 -0.60
CA LYS A 274 -2.97 -18.41 0.73
C LYS A 274 -2.61 -17.01 1.21
N ILE A 275 -3.57 -16.09 1.08
CA ILE A 275 -3.41 -14.67 1.39
C ILE A 275 -4.32 -14.32 2.56
N THR A 276 -3.82 -13.55 3.49
CA THR A 276 -4.50 -13.04 4.68
C THR A 276 -4.68 -11.53 4.64
N SER A 277 -3.79 -10.83 3.92
CA SER A 277 -3.93 -9.38 3.72
C SER A 277 -5.12 -9.07 2.81
N PRO A 278 -5.85 -7.99 3.06
CA PRO A 278 -6.87 -7.51 2.15
C PRO A 278 -6.29 -7.21 0.76
N THR A 279 -6.95 -7.71 -0.29
CA THR A 279 -6.48 -7.61 -1.68
C THR A 279 -7.10 -6.45 -2.45
N TRP A 280 -7.99 -5.70 -1.82
CA TRP A 280 -8.74 -4.59 -2.40
C TRP A 280 -7.96 -3.25 -2.42
N ALA A 281 -6.87 -3.13 -1.64
CA ALA A 281 -6.00 -1.96 -1.68
C ALA A 281 -4.84 -2.19 -2.65
N THR A 282 -4.54 -1.20 -3.49
CA THR A 282 -3.42 -1.26 -4.44
C THR A 282 -2.51 -0.04 -4.31
N PRO A 283 -1.19 -0.25 -4.34
CA PRO A 283 -0.52 -1.55 -4.32
C PRO A 283 -0.67 -2.25 -2.96
N THR A 284 -0.80 -3.57 -2.94
CA THR A 284 -0.53 -4.38 -1.75
C THR A 284 0.68 -5.25 -2.03
N ILE A 285 1.67 -5.19 -1.17
CA ILE A 285 2.95 -5.88 -1.31
C ILE A 285 2.93 -7.10 -0.40
N LEU A 286 2.87 -8.30 -0.97
CA LEU A 286 2.81 -9.56 -0.24
C LEU A 286 4.18 -10.23 -0.23
N PHE A 287 4.65 -10.59 0.95
CA PHE A 287 5.86 -11.39 1.14
C PHE A 287 5.45 -12.86 1.32
N MET A 288 5.64 -13.65 0.27
CA MET A 288 5.12 -15.02 0.13
C MET A 288 6.23 -16.05 0.31
N ASN A 289 5.93 -17.17 0.97
CA ASN A 289 6.82 -18.33 1.02
C ASN A 289 6.01 -19.60 0.73
N ASN A 290 6.39 -20.32 -0.34
CA ASN A 290 5.67 -21.50 -0.81
C ASN A 290 4.16 -21.28 -0.99
N GLY A 291 3.78 -20.17 -1.60
CA GLY A 291 2.39 -19.82 -1.86
C GLY A 291 1.59 -19.34 -0.65
N VAL A 292 2.23 -19.19 0.52
CA VAL A 292 1.60 -18.73 1.76
C VAL A 292 2.15 -17.35 2.13
N GLU A 293 1.28 -16.40 2.35
CA GLU A 293 1.65 -15.08 2.86
C GLU A 293 2.30 -15.19 4.25
N GLN A 294 3.46 -14.54 4.41
CA GLN A 294 4.11 -14.38 5.69
C GLN A 294 3.68 -13.06 6.35
N PHE A 295 3.57 -12.02 5.57
CA PHE A 295 2.96 -10.73 5.91
C PHE A 295 2.75 -9.90 4.63
N GLY A 296 1.92 -8.85 4.73
CA GLY A 296 1.66 -7.92 3.65
C GLY A 296 1.75 -6.46 4.11
N ILE A 297 1.96 -5.56 3.17
CA ILE A 297 1.95 -4.11 3.37
C ILE A 297 0.96 -3.51 2.39
N GLN A 298 -0.01 -2.76 2.89
CA GLN A 298 -1.01 -2.09 2.07
C GLN A 298 -0.61 -0.66 1.74
N GLY A 299 -0.89 -0.25 0.52
CA GLY A 299 -0.60 1.09 0.03
C GLY A 299 0.87 1.26 -0.41
N TYR A 300 1.16 2.45 -0.91
CA TYR A 300 2.50 2.83 -1.33
C TYR A 300 3.48 2.81 -0.16
N VAL A 301 4.66 2.26 -0.41
CA VAL A 301 5.83 2.36 0.47
C VAL A 301 7.01 2.92 -0.31
N ASN A 302 7.82 3.75 0.33
CA ASN A 302 9.08 4.23 -0.25
C ASN A 302 10.15 3.13 -0.24
N ALA A 303 11.26 3.35 -0.97
CA ALA A 303 12.33 2.37 -1.09
C ALA A 303 12.92 1.95 0.27
N THR A 304 13.18 2.89 1.19
CA THR A 304 13.75 2.58 2.51
C THR A 304 12.87 1.62 3.30
N ASP A 305 11.58 1.87 3.34
CA ASP A 305 10.63 1.04 4.08
C ASP A 305 10.41 -0.31 3.40
N PHE A 306 10.35 -0.33 2.07
CA PHE A 306 10.29 -1.57 1.30
C PHE A 306 11.51 -2.46 1.56
N TYR A 307 12.73 -1.92 1.44
CA TYR A 307 13.94 -2.72 1.67
C TYR A 307 14.09 -3.18 3.12
N LYS A 308 13.57 -2.42 4.08
CA LYS A 308 13.53 -2.86 5.47
C LYS A 308 12.60 -4.06 5.66
N ALA A 309 11.42 -4.04 5.07
CA ALA A 309 10.49 -5.16 5.08
C ALA A 309 11.06 -6.38 4.35
N LEU A 310 11.65 -6.16 3.17
CA LEU A 310 12.37 -7.20 2.42
C LEU A 310 13.53 -7.79 3.24
N GLY A 311 14.28 -6.95 3.94
CA GLY A 311 15.36 -7.39 4.83
C GLY A 311 14.84 -8.32 5.92
N TYR A 312 13.76 -7.97 6.58
CA TYR A 312 13.10 -8.84 7.54
C TYR A 312 12.65 -10.17 6.91
N PHE A 313 12.02 -10.11 5.76
CA PHE A 313 11.56 -11.29 5.03
C PHE A 313 12.73 -12.20 4.58
N LYS A 314 13.80 -11.61 4.04
CA LYS A 314 14.95 -12.36 3.49
C LYS A 314 15.86 -12.88 4.59
N LEU A 315 16.18 -12.05 5.58
CA LEU A 315 17.23 -12.28 6.57
C LEU A 315 16.70 -12.74 7.94
N GLY A 316 15.42 -12.48 8.24
CA GLY A 316 14.84 -12.73 9.56
C GLY A 316 15.51 -11.88 10.65
N GLU A 317 15.51 -12.35 11.88
CA GLU A 317 16.18 -11.72 13.04
C GLU A 317 17.66 -12.13 13.12
N SER A 318 18.39 -12.09 12.01
CA SER A 318 19.79 -12.52 11.92
C SER A 318 20.77 -11.39 12.22
N GLU A 319 22.06 -11.78 12.39
CA GLU A 319 23.17 -10.82 12.46
C GLU A 319 23.20 -9.90 11.23
N ALA A 320 22.98 -10.44 10.04
CA ALA A 320 22.91 -9.65 8.80
C ALA A 320 21.81 -8.59 8.81
N PHE A 321 20.64 -8.87 9.39
CA PHE A 321 19.58 -7.86 9.57
C PHE A 321 20.01 -6.76 10.53
N ASN A 322 20.63 -7.12 11.65
CA ASN A 322 21.14 -6.14 12.61
C ASN A 322 22.25 -5.27 12.01
N VAL A 323 23.14 -5.83 11.21
CA VAL A 323 24.16 -5.07 10.47
C VAL A 323 23.48 -4.11 9.49
N ALA A 324 22.55 -4.58 8.69
CA ALA A 324 21.89 -3.77 7.66
C ALA A 324 21.09 -2.58 8.22
N PHE A 325 20.33 -2.79 9.30
CA PHE A 325 19.31 -1.85 9.76
C PHE A 325 19.51 -1.29 11.17
N ALA A 326 20.28 -1.95 12.02
CA ALA A 326 20.56 -1.51 13.39
C ALA A 326 22.01 -1.02 13.59
N LYS A 327 22.75 -0.74 12.52
CA LYS A 327 24.16 -0.31 12.54
C LYS A 327 25.06 -1.31 13.29
N GLY A 328 24.77 -2.60 13.17
CA GLY A 328 25.63 -3.65 13.66
C GLY A 328 26.96 -3.69 12.88
N THR A 329 27.88 -4.49 13.34
CA THR A 329 29.16 -4.74 12.66
C THR A 329 29.44 -6.23 12.71
N ASP A 330 29.80 -6.82 11.58
CA ASP A 330 30.23 -8.21 11.50
C ASP A 330 31.36 -8.50 12.50
N ALA A 331 31.36 -9.67 13.09
CA ALA A 331 32.52 -10.14 13.83
C ALA A 331 33.72 -10.22 12.88
N ARG A 332 34.91 -9.88 13.40
CA ARG A 332 36.17 -10.04 12.64
C ARG A 332 36.31 -11.48 12.18
N PHE A 333 36.67 -11.67 10.92
CA PHE A 333 36.83 -13.00 10.32
C PHE A 333 35.57 -13.87 10.41
N CYS A 334 34.37 -13.22 10.33
CA CYS A 334 33.11 -13.96 10.34
C CYS A 334 33.03 -14.98 9.19
N LYS A 335 32.13 -15.96 9.30
CA LYS A 335 31.97 -17.01 8.29
C LYS A 335 31.81 -16.45 6.87
N GLN A 336 31.05 -15.38 6.71
CA GLN A 336 30.79 -14.76 5.41
C GLN A 336 32.06 -14.09 4.85
N TYR A 337 32.85 -13.43 5.70
CA TYR A 337 34.17 -12.92 5.31
C TYR A 337 35.09 -14.04 4.80
N GLU A 338 35.17 -15.18 5.51
CA GLU A 338 35.98 -16.31 5.11
C GLU A 338 35.58 -16.87 3.75
N LEU A 339 34.29 -16.90 3.44
CA LEU A 339 33.78 -17.31 2.13
C LEU A 339 34.15 -16.32 1.02
N PHE A 340 34.16 -15.03 1.33
CA PHE A 340 34.28 -13.96 0.33
C PHE A 340 35.70 -13.44 0.13
N LYS A 341 36.61 -13.61 1.11
CA LYS A 341 37.97 -13.03 1.04
C LYS A 341 38.79 -13.47 -0.17
N ASN A 342 38.54 -14.66 -0.72
CA ASN A 342 39.27 -15.26 -1.83
C ASN A 342 38.38 -15.60 -3.03
N THR A 343 37.20 -15.01 -3.17
CA THR A 343 36.39 -15.18 -4.38
C THR A 343 37.15 -14.69 -5.61
N GLY A 344 36.93 -15.34 -6.77
CA GLY A 344 37.50 -14.95 -8.05
C GLY A 344 37.05 -13.57 -8.53
N ASP A 345 37.22 -13.34 -9.84
CA ASP A 345 36.76 -12.07 -10.47
C ASP A 345 35.23 -11.97 -10.42
N GLY A 346 34.74 -10.78 -10.06
CA GLY A 346 33.29 -10.54 -9.93
C GLY A 346 32.97 -9.26 -9.21
N VAL A 347 31.72 -9.14 -8.79
CA VAL A 347 31.19 -7.96 -8.13
C VAL A 347 30.42 -8.37 -6.87
N PHE A 348 30.67 -7.69 -5.78
CA PHE A 348 29.83 -7.76 -4.59
C PHE A 348 28.63 -6.84 -4.77
N VAL A 349 27.46 -7.41 -4.57
CA VAL A 349 26.19 -6.71 -4.74
C VAL A 349 25.47 -6.57 -3.40
N ASP A 350 24.60 -5.58 -3.33
CA ASP A 350 23.67 -5.40 -2.21
C ASP A 350 22.81 -6.66 -2.06
N LYS A 351 22.81 -7.24 -0.88
CA LYS A 351 22.07 -8.48 -0.59
C LYS A 351 20.56 -8.34 -0.79
N LEU A 352 19.99 -7.12 -0.69
CA LEU A 352 18.56 -6.88 -0.82
C LEU A 352 18.18 -6.41 -2.22
N SER A 353 18.81 -5.36 -2.72
CA SER A 353 18.49 -4.79 -4.02
C SER A 353 19.12 -5.49 -5.20
N GLY A 354 20.23 -6.19 -4.98
CA GLY A 354 21.03 -6.80 -6.05
C GLY A 354 21.95 -5.81 -6.80
N GLU A 355 21.96 -4.53 -6.40
CA GLU A 355 22.80 -3.52 -7.05
C GLU A 355 24.28 -3.75 -6.82
N PRO A 356 25.13 -3.56 -7.87
CA PRO A 356 26.57 -3.64 -7.74
C PRO A 356 27.13 -2.60 -6.76
N LEU A 357 27.96 -3.02 -5.82
CA LEU A 357 28.56 -2.13 -4.81
C LEU A 357 30.08 -2.08 -4.85
N PHE A 358 30.75 -3.23 -4.96
CA PHE A 358 32.22 -3.31 -4.92
C PHE A 358 32.73 -4.35 -5.91
N ASP A 359 33.67 -3.94 -6.76
CA ASP A 359 34.34 -4.82 -7.72
C ASP A 359 35.59 -5.47 -7.11
N THR A 360 35.80 -6.75 -7.34
CA THR A 360 36.95 -7.51 -6.82
C THR A 360 38.30 -6.94 -7.31
N ARG A 361 38.34 -6.24 -8.44
CA ARG A 361 39.54 -5.54 -8.94
C ARG A 361 40.06 -4.47 -8.00
N TYR A 362 39.21 -3.93 -7.12
CA TYR A 362 39.56 -2.92 -6.12
C TYR A 362 39.72 -3.51 -4.71
N ARG A 363 39.55 -4.83 -4.56
CA ARG A 363 39.69 -5.53 -3.28
C ARG A 363 41.19 -5.68 -2.90
N PHE A 364 41.46 -5.54 -1.61
CA PHE A 364 42.79 -5.82 -1.05
C PHE A 364 42.65 -6.43 0.37
N ASN A 365 43.73 -7.10 0.81
CA ASN A 365 43.77 -7.63 2.18
C ASN A 365 44.34 -6.56 3.13
N SER A 366 43.47 -5.99 3.96
CA SER A 366 43.88 -5.01 4.98
C SER A 366 44.33 -5.65 6.31
N GLY A 367 44.18 -6.94 6.49
CA GLY A 367 44.47 -7.65 7.75
C GLY A 367 43.46 -7.37 8.87
N THR A 368 42.41 -6.57 8.63
CA THR A 368 41.46 -6.15 9.66
C THR A 368 40.39 -7.17 10.00
N GLY A 369 40.17 -8.18 9.12
CA GLY A 369 39.14 -9.20 9.27
C GLY A 369 37.78 -8.80 8.68
N TRP A 370 37.72 -7.71 7.90
CA TRP A 370 36.58 -7.28 7.08
C TRP A 370 36.99 -7.16 5.63
N LEU A 371 36.04 -7.26 4.72
CA LEU A 371 36.29 -7.02 3.30
C LEU A 371 36.75 -5.56 3.10
N SER A 372 37.82 -5.39 2.34
CA SER A 372 38.41 -4.07 2.12
C SER A 372 38.57 -3.77 0.65
N PHE A 373 38.14 -2.57 0.25
CA PHE A 373 38.19 -2.08 -1.13
C PHE A 373 38.77 -0.67 -1.18
N THR A 374 39.41 -0.33 -2.29
CA THR A 374 39.93 1.03 -2.52
C THR A 374 38.90 1.92 -3.22
N GLN A 375 37.83 1.35 -3.73
CA GLN A 375 36.81 2.08 -4.49
C GLN A 375 35.47 1.32 -4.43
N ALA A 376 34.36 2.06 -4.33
CA ALA A 376 33.01 1.56 -4.59
C ALA A 376 32.67 1.69 -6.08
N VAL A 377 31.66 0.97 -6.56
CA VAL A 377 31.05 1.20 -7.88
C VAL A 377 30.49 2.62 -7.92
N GLU A 378 30.66 3.28 -9.04
CA GLU A 378 30.21 4.67 -9.22
C GLU A 378 28.71 4.80 -8.91
N ASP A 379 28.35 5.83 -8.14
CA ASP A 379 26.97 6.18 -7.76
C ASP A 379 26.19 5.08 -6.98
N SER A 380 26.87 4.05 -6.46
CA SER A 380 26.25 2.92 -5.75
C SER A 380 26.08 3.12 -4.25
N VAL A 381 26.83 4.05 -3.65
CA VAL A 381 26.86 4.26 -2.21
C VAL A 381 26.64 5.71 -1.82
N ILE A 382 26.13 5.92 -0.62
CA ILE A 382 26.00 7.23 0.04
C ILE A 382 26.81 7.27 1.32
N TYR A 383 27.21 8.46 1.73
CA TYR A 383 28.08 8.68 2.90
C TYR A 383 27.34 9.47 3.96
N LYS A 384 27.37 8.99 5.21
CA LYS A 384 26.78 9.69 6.37
C LYS A 384 27.84 9.85 7.47
N LYS A 385 27.87 11.00 8.15
CA LYS A 385 28.71 11.17 9.33
C LYS A 385 28.20 10.26 10.46
N ASP A 386 29.11 9.51 11.07
CA ASP A 386 28.83 8.63 12.21
C ASP A 386 29.65 9.03 13.41
N TYR A 387 28.95 9.40 14.50
CA TYR A 387 29.54 9.80 15.77
C TYR A 387 29.34 8.76 16.88
N SER A 388 28.92 7.57 16.54
CA SER A 388 28.68 6.50 17.51
C SER A 388 29.97 6.06 18.20
N TYR A 389 29.85 5.56 19.40
CA TYR A 389 30.97 5.09 20.25
C TYR A 389 32.05 6.14 20.52
N GLY A 390 31.73 7.43 20.47
CA GLY A 390 32.70 8.50 20.69
C GLY A 390 33.74 8.67 19.57
N MET A 391 33.55 8.04 18.42
CA MET A 391 34.42 8.14 17.24
C MET A 391 33.78 9.02 16.16
N GLN A 392 34.62 9.71 15.39
CA GLN A 392 34.17 10.39 14.19
C GLN A 392 34.56 9.56 12.97
N ARG A 393 33.57 9.01 12.30
CA ARG A 393 33.74 8.13 11.11
C ARG A 393 32.82 8.56 10.00
N VAL A 394 33.04 8.00 8.81
CA VAL A 394 32.14 8.16 7.66
C VAL A 394 31.51 6.80 7.37
N GLU A 395 30.22 6.69 7.65
CA GLU A 395 29.40 5.54 7.36
C GLU A 395 29.19 5.43 5.85
N VAL A 396 29.28 4.22 5.32
CA VAL A 396 28.95 3.88 3.93
C VAL A 396 27.66 3.07 3.93
N ARG A 397 26.70 3.51 3.12
CA ARG A 397 25.40 2.85 2.96
C ARG A 397 25.13 2.60 1.48
N ALA A 398 24.40 1.55 1.16
CA ALA A 398 23.92 1.33 -0.20
C ALA A 398 22.93 2.45 -0.60
N LYS A 399 23.06 3.00 -1.82
CA LYS A 399 22.21 4.10 -2.28
C LYS A 399 20.76 3.64 -2.47
N THR A 400 20.54 2.47 -3.04
CA THR A 400 19.21 1.95 -3.39
C THR A 400 18.44 1.45 -2.17
N SER A 401 19.06 0.64 -1.30
CA SER A 401 18.38 -0.01 -0.17
C SER A 401 18.52 0.72 1.16
N ASP A 402 19.40 1.72 1.22
CA ASP A 402 19.82 2.43 2.45
C ASP A 402 20.30 1.50 3.57
N ILE A 403 20.81 0.28 3.25
CA ILE A 403 21.41 -0.59 4.27
C ILE A 403 22.80 -0.10 4.67
N HIS A 404 23.14 -0.32 5.94
CA HIS A 404 24.50 -0.07 6.43
C HIS A 404 25.48 -1.08 5.86
N LEU A 405 26.51 -0.61 5.17
CA LEU A 405 27.56 -1.46 4.57
C LEU A 405 28.82 -1.52 5.43
N GLY A 406 29.17 -0.44 6.10
CA GLY A 406 30.41 -0.30 6.86
C GLY A 406 30.87 1.15 6.94
N HIS A 407 32.20 1.35 6.91
CA HIS A 407 32.80 2.68 7.00
C HIS A 407 33.93 2.86 6.00
N VAL A 408 34.23 4.11 5.64
CA VAL A 408 35.37 4.47 4.82
C VAL A 408 36.39 5.26 5.64
N PHE A 409 37.68 4.95 5.44
CA PHE A 409 38.83 5.52 6.11
C PHE A 409 39.85 6.03 5.10
N ASN A 410 40.73 6.96 5.50
CA ASN A 410 41.77 7.53 4.62
C ASN A 410 43.15 6.82 4.77
N ASP A 411 43.15 5.56 5.18
CA ASP A 411 44.34 4.77 5.50
C ASP A 411 44.52 3.59 4.55
N GLY A 412 43.97 3.66 3.34
CA GLY A 412 44.13 2.62 2.34
C GLY A 412 45.49 2.65 1.60
N PRO A 413 45.77 1.66 0.76
CA PRO A 413 47.04 1.53 0.05
C PRO A 413 47.22 2.66 -0.98
N ASN A 414 48.44 3.14 -1.15
CA ASN A 414 48.84 4.17 -2.13
C ASN A 414 48.05 5.47 -2.00
N GLY A 415 47.65 5.87 -0.77
CA GLY A 415 46.90 7.10 -0.52
C GLY A 415 45.45 7.04 -0.93
N LYS A 416 44.91 5.87 -1.32
CA LYS A 416 43.51 5.67 -1.63
C LYS A 416 42.70 5.45 -0.36
N PRO A 417 41.37 5.67 -0.38
CA PRO A 417 40.51 5.32 0.74
C PRO A 417 40.46 3.81 0.97
N ARG A 418 40.16 3.40 2.21
CA ARG A 418 39.83 2.02 2.57
C ARG A 418 38.37 1.93 2.97
N TYR A 419 37.59 1.28 2.14
CA TYR A 419 36.22 0.87 2.46
C TYR A 419 36.29 -0.41 3.28
N CYS A 420 35.87 -0.37 4.53
CA CYS A 420 35.82 -1.50 5.45
C CYS A 420 34.37 -1.97 5.54
N ILE A 421 34.05 -3.10 4.89
CA ILE A 421 32.68 -3.47 4.55
C ILE A 421 32.29 -4.78 5.20
N ASN A 422 31.10 -4.82 5.77
CA ASN A 422 30.48 -6.00 6.36
C ASN A 422 30.13 -7.00 5.26
N ALA A 423 30.55 -8.25 5.43
CA ALA A 423 30.34 -9.30 4.44
C ALA A 423 28.92 -9.86 4.46
N THR A 424 28.24 -9.84 5.62
CA THR A 424 26.92 -10.45 5.80
C THR A 424 25.80 -9.74 5.04
N VAL A 425 26.01 -8.47 4.65
CA VAL A 425 25.04 -7.66 3.89
C VAL A 425 25.30 -7.65 2.38
N LEU A 426 26.27 -8.47 1.92
CA LEU A 426 26.61 -8.62 0.52
C LEU A 426 26.24 -10.00 -0.01
N ASP A 427 25.99 -10.09 -1.31
CA ASP A 427 26.06 -11.29 -2.13
C ASP A 427 27.17 -11.13 -3.16
N PHE A 428 27.72 -12.25 -3.69
CA PHE A 428 28.79 -12.22 -4.69
C PHE A 428 28.27 -12.75 -6.02
N VAL A 429 28.51 -11.99 -7.08
CA VAL A 429 28.17 -12.36 -8.46
C VAL A 429 29.47 -12.53 -9.24
N PRO A 430 29.83 -13.76 -9.66
CA PRO A 430 31.00 -14.00 -10.50
C PRO A 430 30.84 -13.26 -11.85
N ARG A 431 31.93 -12.74 -12.38
CA ARG A 431 31.97 -12.24 -13.76
C ARG A 431 32.02 -13.46 -14.69
N SER A 432 31.07 -13.59 -15.60
CA SER A 432 31.15 -14.61 -16.64
C SER A 432 32.38 -14.34 -17.50
N GLU A 433 33.21 -15.37 -17.74
CA GLU A 433 34.25 -15.31 -18.78
C GLU A 433 33.53 -15.06 -20.12
N SER A 434 33.79 -13.91 -20.73
CA SER A 434 33.26 -13.50 -22.06
C SER A 434 34.08 -14.20 -23.16
#